data_818ccdae27530b6bbfdd2197ef0bda76
#
_entry.id   818ccdae27530b6bbfdd2197ef0bda76
#
_cell.length_a   1.000
_cell.length_b   1.000
_cell.length_c   1.000
_cell.angle_alpha   90.00
_cell.angle_beta   90.00
_cell.angle_gamma   90.00
#
_symmetry.space_group_name_H-M   'P 1'
#
loop_
_entity.id
_entity.type
_entity.pdbx_description
1 polymer ?
#
loop_
_entity_poly.entity_id
_entity_poly.type
_entity_poly.pdbx_seq_one_letter_code
_entity_poly.pdbx_strand_id
1 'polypeptide(L)'
;QEDFVHNNSYIMGINLGEGSYAKVKSAYSERLKFNVAVKIIDRKKIEILAMLNHRSIVKTYEIFETSDGKVYIIMELGVQGDLLEFIKCRGALHEDDARKKFHQLSSAIKYCHDLDVVHRDLKCENLLLDKDFNIKLSDFGFSKRCVRDDSGHITLSKTFCGSAAYAPKVYDIWSLGVILYIMVCGSMPYDDSNIKKMLHIQKEHRINFPRSKHLTGECKDLIYRMLQPDVNRRLHIDEILGHSASTSCPHTHFSTLCNLASNLITHP
;
A
#
# COMPACT_ATOMS: atom_id res chain seq x y z
N GLN A 1 -5.81 -27.80 -21.38
CA GLN A 1 -4.35 -27.64 -21.58
C GLN A 1 -3.89 -26.65 -20.50
N GLU A 2 -3.07 -27.14 -19.56
CA GLU A 2 -2.41 -26.28 -18.58
C GLU A 2 -1.35 -25.44 -19.31
N ASP A 3 -1.43 -24.12 -19.19
CA ASP A 3 -0.47 -23.22 -19.81
C ASP A 3 0.82 -23.21 -18.97
N PHE A 4 1.87 -23.87 -19.46
CA PHE A 4 3.20 -23.82 -18.85
C PHE A 4 3.99 -22.63 -19.36
N VAL A 5 4.70 -21.96 -18.49
CA VAL A 5 5.55 -20.81 -18.80
C VAL A 5 6.93 -21.01 -18.20
N HIS A 6 7.96 -20.57 -18.92
CA HIS A 6 9.36 -20.61 -18.50
C HIS A 6 9.85 -22.02 -18.11
N ASN A 7 10.16 -22.83 -19.12
CA ASN A 7 10.66 -24.20 -18.95
C ASN A 7 9.80 -25.09 -18.05
N ASN A 8 8.46 -24.93 -18.14
CA ASN A 8 7.48 -25.70 -17.36
C ASN A 8 7.58 -25.52 -15.83
N SER A 9 8.15 -24.40 -15.35
CA SER A 9 8.29 -24.13 -13.92
C SER A 9 7.05 -23.53 -13.27
N TYR A 10 6.08 -23.05 -14.06
CA TYR A 10 4.87 -22.39 -13.59
C TYR A 10 3.63 -22.95 -14.28
N ILE A 11 2.70 -23.47 -13.50
CA ILE A 11 1.37 -23.91 -13.95
C ILE A 11 0.41 -22.75 -13.76
N MET A 12 -0.03 -22.14 -14.86
CA MET A 12 -0.89 -20.95 -14.83
C MET A 12 -2.29 -21.27 -14.36
N GLY A 13 -2.81 -20.46 -13.45
CA GLY A 13 -4.15 -20.57 -12.88
C GLY A 13 -5.11 -19.48 -13.37
N ILE A 14 -6.02 -19.07 -12.49
CA ILE A 14 -7.09 -18.12 -12.80
C ILE A 14 -6.57 -16.69 -12.96
N ASN A 15 -7.34 -15.88 -13.71
CA ASN A 15 -7.11 -14.45 -13.79
C ASN A 15 -7.47 -13.78 -12.45
N LEU A 16 -6.53 -13.05 -11.85
CA LEU A 16 -6.71 -12.31 -10.59
C LEU A 16 -7.07 -10.85 -10.85
N GLY A 17 -6.70 -10.31 -12.01
CA GLY A 17 -7.00 -8.94 -12.40
C GLY A 17 -6.43 -8.62 -13.78
N GLU A 18 -7.08 -7.67 -14.44
CA GLU A 18 -6.67 -7.19 -15.76
C GLU A 18 -6.87 -5.68 -15.83
N GLY A 19 -5.83 -4.98 -16.26
CA GLY A 19 -5.84 -3.54 -16.49
C GLY A 19 -5.29 -3.20 -17.86
N SER A 20 -5.31 -1.91 -18.22
CA SER A 20 -4.90 -1.44 -19.56
C SER A 20 -3.45 -1.78 -19.92
N TYR A 21 -2.59 -2.08 -18.94
CA TYR A 21 -1.14 -2.28 -19.15
C TYR A 21 -0.60 -3.56 -18.53
N ALA A 22 -1.43 -4.36 -17.87
CA ALA A 22 -0.99 -5.56 -17.20
C ALA A 22 -2.14 -6.55 -16.99
N LYS A 23 -1.80 -7.82 -17.04
CA LYS A 23 -2.67 -8.94 -16.65
C LYS A 23 -2.01 -9.68 -15.50
N VAL A 24 -2.78 -10.00 -14.45
CA VAL A 24 -2.29 -10.74 -13.29
C VAL A 24 -3.04 -12.06 -13.21
N LYS A 25 -2.31 -13.16 -13.15
CA LYS A 25 -2.84 -14.51 -12.97
C LYS A 25 -2.28 -15.15 -11.70
N SER A 26 -3.03 -16.08 -11.11
CA SER A 26 -2.42 -17.01 -10.16
C SER A 26 -1.58 -18.04 -10.92
N ALA A 27 -0.60 -18.63 -10.26
CA ALA A 27 0.12 -19.78 -10.77
C ALA A 27 0.65 -20.63 -9.60
N TYR A 28 0.88 -21.92 -9.86
CA TYR A 28 1.64 -22.77 -8.96
C TYR A 28 3.09 -22.83 -9.45
N SER A 29 4.03 -22.55 -8.56
CA SER A 29 5.45 -22.68 -8.88
C SER A 29 5.95 -24.05 -8.46
N GLU A 30 6.35 -24.86 -9.42
CA GLU A 30 6.93 -26.19 -9.13
C GLU A 30 8.27 -26.09 -8.42
N ARG A 31 9.03 -25.03 -8.66
CA ARG A 31 10.32 -24.79 -8.00
C ARG A 31 10.15 -24.33 -6.55
N LEU A 32 9.25 -23.38 -6.28
CA LEU A 32 9.02 -22.81 -4.95
C LEU A 32 8.06 -23.66 -4.11
N LYS A 33 7.27 -24.55 -4.75
CA LYS A 33 6.27 -25.42 -4.11
C LYS A 33 5.12 -24.68 -3.43
N PHE A 34 4.77 -23.48 -3.94
CA PHE A 34 3.60 -22.72 -3.49
C PHE A 34 3.00 -21.87 -4.60
N ASN A 35 1.80 -21.33 -4.32
CA ASN A 35 1.09 -20.44 -5.24
C ASN A 35 1.71 -19.05 -5.27
N VAL A 36 1.83 -18.47 -6.46
CA VAL A 36 2.39 -17.16 -6.75
C VAL A 36 1.41 -16.34 -7.58
N ALA A 37 1.60 -15.02 -7.61
CA ALA A 37 0.98 -14.15 -8.60
C ALA A 37 1.96 -13.93 -9.77
N VAL A 38 1.44 -13.96 -10.99
CA VAL A 38 2.20 -13.71 -12.21
C VAL A 38 1.64 -12.49 -12.90
N LYS A 39 2.40 -11.40 -12.90
CA LYS A 39 2.06 -10.17 -13.61
C LYS A 39 2.72 -10.17 -14.98
N ILE A 40 1.93 -10.03 -16.03
CA ILE A 40 2.37 -10.02 -17.43
C ILE A 40 2.26 -8.57 -17.92
N ILE A 41 3.37 -7.98 -18.35
CA ILE A 41 3.46 -6.57 -18.78
C ILE A 41 4.30 -6.40 -20.05
N ASP A 42 4.14 -5.26 -20.72
CA ASP A 42 5.05 -4.78 -21.73
C ASP A 42 6.26 -4.04 -21.11
N ARG A 43 7.43 -4.14 -21.74
CA ARG A 43 8.82 -3.96 -21.27
C ARG A 43 9.27 -2.68 -20.54
N LYS A 44 8.50 -1.79 -19.95
CA LYS A 44 9.04 -0.47 -19.53
C LYS A 44 9.32 -0.18 -18.04
N LYS A 45 9.10 -1.10 -17.06
CA LYS A 45 9.17 -0.75 -15.62
C LYS A 45 9.76 -1.82 -14.68
N ILE A 46 10.72 -2.58 -15.14
CA ILE A 46 11.29 -3.73 -14.41
C ILE A 46 12.29 -3.30 -13.31
N GLU A 47 13.04 -2.22 -13.52
CA GLU A 47 14.17 -1.83 -12.68
C GLU A 47 13.79 -1.53 -11.23
N ILE A 48 12.66 -0.85 -11.01
CA ILE A 48 12.21 -0.50 -9.66
C ILE A 48 11.83 -1.75 -8.88
N LEU A 49 11.06 -2.68 -9.49
CA LEU A 49 10.62 -3.90 -8.81
C LEU A 49 11.77 -4.80 -8.39
N ALA A 50 12.82 -4.89 -9.20
CA ALA A 50 13.97 -5.73 -8.93
C ALA A 50 14.79 -5.27 -7.72
N MET A 51 14.74 -3.97 -7.38
CA MET A 51 15.50 -3.41 -6.26
C MET A 51 14.76 -3.39 -4.92
N LEU A 52 13.42 -3.57 -4.94
CA LEU A 52 12.60 -3.46 -3.72
C LEU A 52 12.59 -4.77 -2.93
N ASN A 53 12.99 -4.68 -1.67
CA ASN A 53 12.94 -5.79 -0.72
C ASN A 53 12.55 -5.27 0.68
N HIS A 54 11.26 -5.35 1.01
CA HIS A 54 10.72 -4.91 2.30
C HIS A 54 9.57 -5.83 2.72
N ARG A 55 9.43 -6.10 4.02
CA ARG A 55 8.42 -7.03 4.57
C ARG A 55 6.97 -6.66 4.24
N SER A 56 6.69 -5.37 4.04
CA SER A 56 5.36 -4.85 3.71
C SER A 56 5.24 -4.42 2.25
N ILE A 57 6.11 -4.89 1.38
CA ILE A 57 6.02 -4.76 -0.08
C ILE A 57 5.91 -6.16 -0.67
N VAL A 58 5.06 -6.34 -1.67
CA VAL A 58 4.92 -7.61 -2.40
C VAL A 58 6.29 -8.04 -2.92
N LYS A 59 6.75 -9.22 -2.50
CA LYS A 59 8.04 -9.74 -2.89
C LYS A 59 8.03 -10.18 -4.35
N THR A 60 9.04 -9.77 -5.11
CA THR A 60 9.31 -10.29 -6.46
C THR A 60 10.28 -11.47 -6.34
N TYR A 61 9.89 -12.63 -6.86
CA TYR A 61 10.70 -13.85 -6.82
C TYR A 61 11.56 -14.00 -8.06
N GLU A 62 11.00 -13.64 -9.22
CA GLU A 62 11.65 -13.82 -10.51
C GLU A 62 11.07 -12.84 -11.54
N ILE A 63 11.88 -12.43 -12.49
CA ILE A 63 11.47 -11.65 -13.66
C ILE A 63 12.15 -12.27 -14.87
N PHE A 64 11.37 -12.58 -15.91
CA PHE A 64 11.91 -13.08 -17.17
C PHE A 64 11.11 -12.56 -18.36
N GLU A 65 11.75 -12.53 -19.52
CA GLU A 65 11.16 -12.13 -20.80
C GLU A 65 11.02 -13.35 -21.70
N THR A 66 9.89 -13.43 -22.38
CA THR A 66 9.63 -14.46 -23.39
C THR A 66 9.98 -13.97 -24.78
N SER A 67 10.16 -14.88 -25.72
CA SER A 67 10.55 -14.59 -27.11
C SER A 67 9.55 -13.70 -27.86
N ASP A 68 8.30 -13.63 -27.41
CA ASP A 68 7.26 -12.72 -27.94
C ASP A 68 7.29 -11.32 -27.32
N GLY A 69 8.33 -11.00 -26.51
CA GLY A 69 8.56 -9.67 -25.91
C GLY A 69 7.72 -9.35 -24.69
N LYS A 70 7.00 -10.33 -24.12
CA LYS A 70 6.29 -10.16 -22.87
C LYS A 70 7.20 -10.38 -21.67
N VAL A 71 6.98 -9.59 -20.64
CA VAL A 71 7.68 -9.70 -19.36
C VAL A 71 6.75 -10.33 -18.33
N TYR A 72 7.24 -11.36 -17.70
CA TYR A 72 6.58 -12.07 -16.61
C TYR A 72 7.28 -11.76 -15.31
N ILE A 73 6.51 -11.26 -14.34
CA ILE A 73 6.97 -10.95 -12.99
C ILE A 73 6.29 -11.90 -12.04
N ILE A 74 7.08 -12.77 -11.42
CA ILE A 74 6.62 -13.74 -10.43
C ILE A 74 6.70 -13.11 -9.05
N MET A 75 5.56 -13.02 -8.38
CA MET A 75 5.41 -12.26 -7.15
C MET A 75 4.70 -13.05 -6.05
N GLU A 76 4.87 -12.58 -4.83
CA GLU A 76 4.08 -12.99 -3.67
C GLU A 76 2.58 -12.81 -3.94
N LEU A 77 1.78 -13.80 -3.54
CA LEU A 77 0.33 -13.78 -3.67
C LEU A 77 -0.30 -13.20 -2.40
N GLY A 78 -1.12 -12.16 -2.54
CA GLY A 78 -1.96 -11.61 -1.47
C GLY A 78 -3.19 -12.50 -1.27
N VAL A 79 -3.04 -13.53 -0.43
CA VAL A 79 -4.05 -14.60 -0.28
C VAL A 79 -5.38 -14.14 0.34
N GLN A 80 -5.40 -13.00 1.05
CA GLN A 80 -6.60 -12.43 1.67
C GLN A 80 -7.22 -11.27 0.85
N GLY A 81 -6.79 -11.11 -0.41
CA GLY A 81 -7.26 -10.02 -1.28
C GLY A 81 -6.67 -8.67 -0.91
N ASP A 82 -7.39 -7.61 -1.21
CA ASP A 82 -6.96 -6.24 -0.96
C ASP A 82 -7.69 -5.59 0.22
N LEU A 83 -7.14 -4.48 0.71
CA LEU A 83 -7.66 -3.75 1.86
C LEU A 83 -9.02 -3.09 1.57
N LEU A 84 -9.28 -2.67 0.33
CA LEU A 84 -10.56 -2.05 -0.01
C LEU A 84 -11.71 -3.05 0.16
N GLU A 85 -11.57 -4.22 -0.43
CA GLU A 85 -12.57 -5.29 -0.33
C GLU A 85 -12.72 -5.77 1.11
N PHE A 86 -11.61 -5.86 1.84
CA PHE A 86 -11.62 -6.17 3.27
C PHE A 86 -12.47 -5.16 4.07
N ILE A 87 -12.31 -3.85 3.82
CA ILE A 87 -13.08 -2.81 4.51
C ILE A 87 -14.55 -2.80 4.05
N LYS A 88 -14.83 -3.02 2.76
CA LYS A 88 -16.20 -3.14 2.25
C LYS A 88 -16.98 -4.27 2.92
N CYS A 89 -16.33 -5.42 3.10
CA CYS A 89 -16.97 -6.60 3.70
C CYS A 89 -17.12 -6.51 5.23
N ARG A 90 -16.15 -5.92 5.92
CA ARG A 90 -16.07 -5.93 7.40
C ARG A 90 -16.35 -4.57 8.06
N GLY A 91 -16.43 -3.51 7.26
CA GLY A 91 -16.55 -2.14 7.76
C GLY A 91 -15.21 -1.52 8.17
N ALA A 92 -15.28 -0.33 8.76
CA ALA A 92 -14.11 0.37 9.27
C ALA A 92 -13.38 -0.45 10.34
N LEU A 93 -12.05 -0.34 10.34
CA LEU A 93 -11.20 -0.99 11.34
C LEU A 93 -11.30 -0.28 12.69
N HIS A 94 -11.09 -1.03 13.76
CA HIS A 94 -10.76 -0.44 15.05
C HIS A 94 -9.43 0.32 14.95
N GLU A 95 -9.28 1.44 15.69
CA GLU A 95 -8.09 2.30 15.56
C GLU A 95 -6.78 1.56 15.82
N ASP A 96 -6.74 0.60 16.74
CA ASP A 96 -5.53 -0.19 17.03
C ASP A 96 -5.11 -1.09 15.85
N ASP A 97 -6.09 -1.69 15.16
CA ASP A 97 -5.81 -2.51 13.98
C ASP A 97 -5.42 -1.65 12.77
N ALA A 98 -6.06 -0.49 12.63
CA ALA A 98 -5.69 0.50 11.63
C ALA A 98 -4.26 1.00 11.86
N ARG A 99 -3.88 1.27 13.11
CA ARG A 99 -2.54 1.70 13.52
C ARG A 99 -1.47 0.68 13.10
N LYS A 100 -1.68 -0.61 13.38
CA LYS A 100 -0.75 -1.69 13.00
C LYS A 100 -0.55 -1.74 11.49
N LYS A 101 -1.64 -1.74 10.73
CA LYS A 101 -1.61 -1.79 9.27
C LYS A 101 -1.01 -0.52 8.67
N PHE A 102 -1.38 0.62 9.21
CA PHE A 102 -0.86 1.91 8.77
C PHE A 102 0.64 2.06 9.05
N HIS A 103 1.13 1.56 10.19
CA HIS A 103 2.57 1.52 10.49
C HIS A 103 3.33 0.64 9.48
N GLN A 104 2.79 -0.53 9.11
CA GLN A 104 3.37 -1.40 8.08
C GLN A 104 3.48 -0.67 6.73
N LEU A 105 2.40 0.01 6.31
CA LEU A 105 2.36 0.79 5.08
C LEU A 105 3.35 1.97 5.13
N SER A 106 3.34 2.75 6.20
CA SER A 106 4.24 3.91 6.36
C SER A 106 5.71 3.50 6.36
N SER A 107 6.05 2.35 6.96
CA SER A 107 7.38 1.76 6.89
C SER A 107 7.79 1.39 5.46
N ALA A 108 6.87 0.83 4.67
CA ALA A 108 7.12 0.52 3.26
C ALA A 108 7.35 1.80 2.43
N ILE A 109 6.55 2.84 2.66
CA ILE A 109 6.70 4.13 1.96
C ILE A 109 7.99 4.83 2.37
N LYS A 110 8.36 4.82 3.65
CA LYS A 110 9.68 5.31 4.09
C LYS A 110 10.81 4.62 3.35
N TYR A 111 10.78 3.29 3.28
CA TYR A 111 11.77 2.50 2.54
C TYR A 111 11.85 2.92 1.07
N CYS A 112 10.71 3.08 0.39
CA CYS A 112 10.69 3.57 -0.99
C CYS A 112 11.27 4.98 -1.11
N HIS A 113 10.86 5.89 -0.23
CA HIS A 113 11.34 7.29 -0.24
C HIS A 113 12.83 7.42 0.07
N ASP A 114 13.41 6.54 0.89
CA ASP A 114 14.85 6.48 1.15
C ASP A 114 15.63 6.03 -0.08
N LEU A 115 15.03 5.22 -0.95
CA LEU A 115 15.57 4.82 -2.25
C LEU A 115 15.24 5.82 -3.37
N ASP A 116 14.70 6.98 -3.04
CA ASP A 116 14.20 7.99 -3.98
C ASP A 116 13.12 7.45 -4.94
N VAL A 117 12.39 6.43 -4.54
CA VAL A 117 11.24 5.88 -5.27
C VAL A 117 9.95 6.46 -4.71
N VAL A 118 9.09 6.99 -5.59
CA VAL A 118 7.72 7.42 -5.28
C VAL A 118 6.74 6.46 -5.92
N HIS A 119 5.70 6.08 -5.18
CA HIS A 119 4.73 5.09 -5.63
C HIS A 119 3.72 5.68 -6.63
N ARG A 120 3.14 6.85 -6.30
CA ARG A 120 2.23 7.68 -7.12
C ARG A 120 0.83 7.11 -7.39
N ASP A 121 0.54 5.87 -6.97
CA ASP A 121 -0.78 5.24 -7.09
C ASP A 121 -1.16 4.50 -5.81
N LEU A 122 -0.93 5.15 -4.65
CA LEU A 122 -1.33 4.60 -3.35
C LEU A 122 -2.85 4.67 -3.20
N LYS A 123 -3.46 3.51 -3.00
CA LYS A 123 -4.89 3.32 -2.75
C LYS A 123 -5.13 1.95 -2.11
N CYS A 124 -6.30 1.77 -1.49
CA CYS A 124 -6.60 0.54 -0.75
C CYS A 124 -6.58 -0.72 -1.62
N GLU A 125 -6.89 -0.61 -2.93
CA GLU A 125 -6.83 -1.71 -3.91
C GLU A 125 -5.40 -2.22 -4.15
N ASN A 126 -4.39 -1.36 -3.95
CA ASN A 126 -2.98 -1.70 -4.10
C ASN A 126 -2.34 -2.20 -2.81
N LEU A 127 -3.11 -2.33 -1.74
CA LEU A 127 -2.68 -2.85 -0.44
C LEU A 127 -3.23 -4.27 -0.27
N LEU A 128 -2.42 -5.25 -0.67
CA LEU A 128 -2.77 -6.66 -0.52
C LEU A 128 -2.58 -7.10 0.94
N LEU A 129 -3.28 -8.16 1.31
CA LEU A 129 -3.22 -8.77 2.63
C LEU A 129 -2.65 -10.18 2.52
N ASP A 130 -1.64 -10.48 3.33
CA ASP A 130 -1.09 -11.84 3.44
C ASP A 130 -1.98 -12.74 4.29
N LYS A 131 -1.55 -13.99 4.52
CA LYS A 131 -2.29 -14.99 5.31
C LYS A 131 -2.58 -14.53 6.75
N ASP A 132 -1.77 -13.64 7.31
CA ASP A 132 -1.88 -13.10 8.66
C ASP A 132 -2.48 -11.69 8.67
N PHE A 133 -3.07 -11.25 7.54
CA PHE A 133 -3.64 -9.92 7.32
C PHE A 133 -2.64 -8.76 7.44
N ASN A 134 -1.34 -9.01 7.23
CA ASN A 134 -0.34 -7.95 7.13
C ASN A 134 -0.42 -7.26 5.77
N ILE A 135 -0.10 -5.96 5.76
CA ILE A 135 -0.06 -5.16 4.53
C ILE A 135 1.11 -5.58 3.65
N LYS A 136 0.81 -5.72 2.37
CA LYS A 136 1.74 -5.93 1.26
C LYS A 136 1.45 -4.91 0.17
N LEU A 137 2.24 -3.84 0.13
CA LEU A 137 2.13 -2.81 -0.91
C LEU A 137 2.45 -3.40 -2.27
N SER A 138 1.56 -3.23 -3.22
CA SER A 138 1.66 -3.77 -4.58
C SER A 138 1.55 -2.67 -5.63
N ASP A 139 1.68 -3.06 -6.89
CA ASP A 139 1.51 -2.26 -8.10
C ASP A 139 2.37 -0.99 -8.19
N PHE A 140 3.66 -1.21 -8.43
CA PHE A 140 4.62 -0.17 -8.76
C PHE A 140 4.56 0.27 -10.23
N GLY A 141 3.47 -0.01 -10.94
CA GLY A 141 3.27 0.33 -12.35
C GLY A 141 3.39 1.82 -12.66
N PHE A 142 3.01 2.68 -11.74
CA PHE A 142 3.13 4.14 -11.84
C PHE A 142 4.32 4.71 -11.07
N SER A 143 5.08 3.89 -10.35
CA SER A 143 6.22 4.35 -9.57
C SER A 143 7.29 4.99 -10.43
N LYS A 144 8.05 5.89 -9.82
CA LYS A 144 9.16 6.56 -10.48
C LYS A 144 10.31 6.76 -9.50
N ARG A 145 11.53 6.54 -9.99
CA ARG A 145 12.73 6.93 -9.26
C ARG A 145 12.97 8.42 -9.52
N CYS A 146 13.12 9.18 -8.44
CA CYS A 146 13.50 10.58 -8.50
C CYS A 146 15.00 10.67 -8.85
N VAL A 147 15.37 11.61 -9.71
CA VAL A 147 16.77 11.88 -10.02
C VAL A 147 17.25 13.03 -9.14
N ARG A 148 18.44 12.91 -8.56
CA ARG A 148 19.09 14.01 -7.86
C ARG A 148 19.92 14.82 -8.87
N ASP A 149 19.85 16.14 -8.76
CA ASP A 149 20.77 17.03 -9.49
C ASP A 149 22.16 17.05 -8.83
N ASP A 150 23.10 17.75 -9.44
CA ASP A 150 24.47 17.89 -8.94
C ASP A 150 24.56 18.56 -7.56
N SER A 151 23.49 19.26 -7.13
CA SER A 151 23.34 19.87 -5.80
C SER A 151 22.67 18.92 -4.79
N GLY A 152 22.35 17.67 -5.19
CA GLY A 152 21.66 16.68 -4.35
C GLY A 152 20.14 16.89 -4.24
N HIS A 153 19.54 17.87 -4.93
CA HIS A 153 18.11 18.09 -4.93
C HIS A 153 17.39 17.07 -5.80
N ILE A 154 16.26 16.58 -5.31
CA ILE A 154 15.43 15.60 -6.02
C ILE A 154 14.68 16.30 -7.15
N THR A 155 14.84 15.84 -8.40
CA THR A 155 14.09 16.30 -9.56
C THR A 155 13.25 15.18 -10.16
N LEU A 156 12.06 15.49 -10.65
CA LEU A 156 11.16 14.50 -11.31
C LEU A 156 11.52 14.20 -12.77
N SER A 157 12.13 15.09 -13.43
CA SER A 157 12.76 15.06 -14.76
C SER A 157 12.99 16.50 -15.24
N LYS A 158 13.80 16.67 -16.29
CA LYS A 158 14.15 17.98 -16.89
C LYS A 158 12.96 18.81 -17.41
N THR A 159 11.71 18.36 -17.27
CA THR A 159 10.52 18.99 -17.87
C THR A 159 9.68 19.83 -16.91
N PHE A 160 10.03 19.91 -15.63
CA PHE A 160 9.25 20.69 -14.64
C PHE A 160 10.18 21.65 -13.89
N CYS A 161 10.25 22.90 -14.40
CA CYS A 161 10.96 23.99 -13.72
C CYS A 161 10.10 24.55 -12.57
N GLY A 162 10.56 24.38 -11.34
CA GLY A 162 9.94 24.97 -10.16
C GLY A 162 10.48 24.35 -8.88
N SER A 163 10.49 25.07 -7.80
CA SER A 163 11.03 24.75 -6.45
C SER A 163 10.44 23.51 -5.76
N ALA A 164 10.06 22.49 -6.50
CA ALA A 164 9.31 21.32 -6.10
C ALA A 164 10.17 20.04 -5.98
N ALA A 165 11.40 20.17 -5.44
CA ALA A 165 12.28 19.03 -5.23
C ALA A 165 11.68 17.94 -4.31
N TYR A 166 10.71 18.31 -3.44
CA TYR A 166 9.99 17.42 -2.55
C TYR A 166 8.59 17.02 -3.05
N ALA A 167 8.09 17.63 -4.12
CA ALA A 167 6.71 17.49 -4.59
C ALA A 167 6.25 16.03 -4.84
N PRO A 168 7.08 15.12 -5.40
CA PRO A 168 6.60 13.76 -5.64
C PRO A 168 6.31 12.95 -4.39
N LYS A 169 7.17 13.06 -3.37
CA LYS A 169 7.02 12.30 -2.12
C LYS A 169 5.79 12.78 -1.33
N VAL A 170 5.45 14.05 -1.39
CA VAL A 170 4.28 14.60 -0.67
C VAL A 170 2.93 14.15 -1.25
N TYR A 171 2.88 13.70 -2.51
CA TYR A 171 1.66 13.08 -3.05
C TYR A 171 1.38 11.72 -2.41
N ASP A 172 2.42 10.91 -2.18
CA ASP A 172 2.28 9.65 -1.44
C ASP A 172 1.77 9.92 -0.01
N ILE A 173 2.24 10.99 0.65
CA ILE A 173 1.77 11.39 1.99
C ILE A 173 0.27 11.76 2.01
N TRP A 174 -0.21 12.49 1.01
CA TRP A 174 -1.65 12.76 0.87
C TRP A 174 -2.45 11.46 0.78
N SER A 175 -2.00 10.55 -0.07
CA SER A 175 -2.64 9.25 -0.26
C SER A 175 -2.62 8.40 1.02
N LEU A 176 -1.55 8.44 1.82
CA LEU A 176 -1.51 7.83 3.15
C LEU A 176 -2.60 8.39 4.06
N GLY A 177 -2.83 9.71 4.05
CA GLY A 177 -3.90 10.35 4.81
C GLY A 177 -5.29 9.87 4.40
N VAL A 178 -5.54 9.74 3.09
CA VAL A 178 -6.78 9.19 2.56
C VAL A 178 -6.97 7.73 2.99
N ILE A 179 -5.93 6.91 2.88
CA ILE A 179 -5.97 5.48 3.26
C ILE A 179 -6.24 5.32 4.75
N LEU A 180 -5.56 6.08 5.63
CA LEU A 180 -5.82 6.01 7.07
C LEU A 180 -7.26 6.42 7.40
N TYR A 181 -7.77 7.48 6.76
CA TYR A 181 -9.16 7.89 6.92
C TYR A 181 -10.13 6.75 6.51
N ILE A 182 -9.90 6.10 5.36
CA ILE A 182 -10.73 4.97 4.92
C ILE A 182 -10.64 3.81 5.92
N MET A 183 -9.46 3.49 6.43
CA MET A 183 -9.28 2.44 7.44
C MET A 183 -10.17 2.67 8.66
N VAL A 184 -10.19 3.89 9.21
CA VAL A 184 -10.88 4.18 10.49
C VAL A 184 -12.31 4.66 10.33
N CYS A 185 -12.69 5.20 9.17
CA CYS A 185 -14.05 5.71 8.90
C CYS A 185 -14.88 4.76 8.02
N GLY A 186 -14.25 3.93 7.19
CA GLY A 186 -14.92 3.02 6.24
C GLY A 186 -15.49 3.74 5.00
N SER A 187 -15.12 5.01 4.79
CA SER A 187 -15.58 5.85 3.67
C SER A 187 -14.48 6.80 3.23
N MET A 188 -14.62 7.40 2.07
CA MET A 188 -13.72 8.45 1.58
C MET A 188 -13.82 9.73 2.42
N PRO A 189 -12.72 10.48 2.62
CA PRO A 189 -12.73 11.76 3.35
C PRO A 189 -13.47 12.86 2.61
N TYR A 190 -13.59 12.76 1.30
CA TYR A 190 -14.21 13.73 0.41
C TYR A 190 -15.18 13.04 -0.54
N ASP A 191 -16.32 13.72 -0.79
CA ASP A 191 -17.32 13.28 -1.77
C ASP A 191 -16.83 13.68 -3.17
N ASP A 192 -16.62 12.69 -4.03
CA ASP A 192 -16.14 12.86 -5.41
C ASP A 192 -17.28 13.01 -6.44
N SER A 193 -18.53 12.96 -6.02
CA SER A 193 -19.70 13.17 -6.88
C SER A 193 -19.72 14.55 -7.54
N ASN A 194 -19.08 15.55 -6.90
CA ASN A 194 -18.89 16.89 -7.42
C ASN A 194 -17.44 17.36 -7.23
N ILE A 195 -16.64 17.22 -8.28
CA ILE A 195 -15.20 17.52 -8.27
C ILE A 195 -14.91 18.98 -7.87
N LYS A 196 -15.69 19.96 -8.35
CA LYS A 196 -15.47 21.38 -8.00
C LYS A 196 -15.67 21.62 -6.51
N LYS A 197 -16.76 21.06 -5.95
CA LYS A 197 -17.06 21.15 -4.51
C LYS A 197 -15.99 20.41 -3.69
N MET A 198 -15.59 19.22 -4.11
CA MET A 198 -14.53 18.44 -3.47
C MET A 198 -13.23 19.25 -3.38
N LEU A 199 -12.76 19.82 -4.51
CA LEU A 199 -11.53 20.61 -4.56
C LEU A 199 -11.63 21.87 -3.66
N HIS A 200 -12.80 22.49 -3.56
CA HIS A 200 -13.02 23.63 -2.66
C HIS A 200 -12.87 23.22 -1.18
N ILE A 201 -13.53 22.13 -0.78
CA ILE A 201 -13.45 21.58 0.58
C ILE A 201 -12.01 21.19 0.93
N GLN A 202 -11.28 20.56 -0.02
CA GLN A 202 -9.87 20.21 0.16
C GLN A 202 -9.01 21.46 0.38
N LYS A 203 -9.20 22.53 -0.42
CA LYS A 203 -8.45 23.80 -0.27
C LYS A 203 -8.72 24.48 1.08
N GLU A 204 -9.94 24.39 1.60
CA GLU A 204 -10.30 24.90 2.92
C GLU A 204 -9.82 24.00 4.07
N HIS A 205 -9.20 22.88 3.75
CA HIS A 205 -8.72 21.89 4.72
C HIS A 205 -9.80 21.41 5.69
N ARG A 206 -11.02 21.22 5.17
CA ARG A 206 -12.16 20.70 5.95
C ARG A 206 -12.21 19.19 5.86
N ILE A 207 -12.02 18.51 6.98
CA ILE A 207 -12.12 17.06 7.11
C ILE A 207 -13.21 16.77 8.13
N ASN A 208 -14.26 16.06 7.70
CA ASN A 208 -15.36 15.68 8.56
C ASN A 208 -15.16 14.23 9.04
N PHE A 209 -15.18 14.02 10.35
CA PHE A 209 -15.15 12.69 10.94
C PHE A 209 -16.57 12.28 11.37
N PRO A 210 -17.05 11.07 11.01
CA PRO A 210 -18.36 10.60 11.44
C PRO A 210 -18.45 10.56 12.96
N ARG A 211 -19.52 11.12 13.54
CA ARG A 211 -19.72 11.13 14.99
C ARG A 211 -19.86 9.73 15.60
N SER A 212 -20.28 8.75 14.81
CA SER A 212 -20.39 7.35 15.18
C SER A 212 -19.03 6.65 15.35
N LYS A 213 -17.93 7.29 14.92
CA LYS A 213 -16.57 6.76 15.07
C LYS A 213 -15.87 7.51 16.20
N HIS A 214 -15.62 6.78 17.30
CA HIS A 214 -14.91 7.31 18.48
C HIS A 214 -13.40 7.30 18.23
N LEU A 215 -12.92 8.19 17.34
CA LEU A 215 -11.50 8.32 17.02
C LEU A 215 -10.81 9.21 18.06
N THR A 216 -9.57 8.85 18.41
CA THR A 216 -8.72 9.68 19.28
C THR A 216 -8.36 11.01 18.64
N GLY A 217 -7.99 11.99 19.45
CA GLY A 217 -7.48 13.28 18.97
C GLY A 217 -6.22 13.13 18.13
N GLU A 218 -5.34 12.20 18.53
CA GLU A 218 -4.08 11.89 17.86
C GLU A 218 -4.31 11.31 16.45
N CYS A 219 -5.26 10.40 16.31
CA CYS A 219 -5.61 9.83 15.00
C CYS A 219 -6.17 10.90 14.06
N LYS A 220 -7.05 11.77 14.55
CA LYS A 220 -7.61 12.89 13.79
C LYS A 220 -6.53 13.90 13.41
N ASP A 221 -5.62 14.24 14.33
CA ASP A 221 -4.51 15.16 14.09
C ASP A 221 -3.57 14.64 13.01
N LEU A 222 -3.19 13.35 13.06
CA LEU A 222 -2.35 12.73 12.06
C LEU A 222 -2.99 12.79 10.66
N ILE A 223 -4.27 12.42 10.54
CA ILE A 223 -5.01 12.50 9.27
C ILE A 223 -5.06 13.96 8.79
N TYR A 224 -5.38 14.91 9.68
CA TYR A 224 -5.47 16.32 9.36
C TYR A 224 -4.15 16.86 8.80
N ARG A 225 -3.01 16.55 9.41
CA ARG A 225 -1.68 16.98 8.95
C ARG A 225 -1.23 16.33 7.65
N MET A 226 -1.59 15.06 7.42
CA MET A 226 -1.29 14.39 6.14
C MET A 226 -2.13 14.95 5.00
N LEU A 227 -3.38 15.35 5.26
CA LEU A 227 -4.29 15.95 4.28
C LEU A 227 -4.17 17.48 4.23
N GLN A 228 -3.03 18.03 4.63
CA GLN A 228 -2.73 19.47 4.51
C GLN A 228 -2.60 19.88 3.04
N PRO A 229 -3.43 20.82 2.54
CA PRO A 229 -3.38 21.26 1.14
C PRO A 229 -2.05 21.91 0.76
N ASP A 230 -1.50 22.72 1.67
CA ASP A 230 -0.18 23.32 1.47
C ASP A 230 0.91 22.25 1.62
N VAL A 231 1.56 21.96 0.50
CA VAL A 231 2.61 20.92 0.42
C VAL A 231 3.82 21.19 1.31
N ASN A 232 4.10 22.46 1.61
CA ASN A 232 5.21 22.84 2.48
C ASN A 232 4.90 22.66 3.97
N ARG A 233 3.61 22.54 4.31
CA ARG A 233 3.11 22.32 5.68
C ARG A 233 2.66 20.88 5.90
N ARG A 234 2.62 20.08 4.83
CA ARG A 234 2.24 18.66 4.91
C ARG A 234 3.37 17.88 5.57
N LEU A 235 3.01 16.92 6.43
CA LEU A 235 3.97 16.05 7.10
C LEU A 235 4.88 15.32 6.11
N HIS A 236 6.11 15.07 6.53
CA HIS A 236 7.01 14.12 5.88
C HIS A 236 6.87 12.74 6.50
N ILE A 237 7.35 11.72 5.79
CA ILE A 237 7.19 10.32 6.22
C ILE A 237 7.85 10.04 7.59
N ASP A 238 8.95 10.68 7.90
CA ASP A 238 9.64 10.52 9.20
C ASP A 238 8.80 11.07 10.35
N GLU A 239 8.10 12.21 10.14
CA GLU A 239 7.20 12.80 11.13
C GLU A 239 5.96 11.92 11.35
N ILE A 240 5.46 11.25 10.30
CA ILE A 240 4.35 10.29 10.40
C ILE A 240 4.76 9.11 11.28
N LEU A 241 5.93 8.53 11.06
CA LEU A 241 6.43 7.39 11.85
C LEU A 241 6.71 7.76 13.30
N GLY A 242 7.11 9.01 13.57
CA GLY A 242 7.31 9.55 14.92
C GLY A 242 6.04 10.01 15.63
N HIS A 243 4.90 10.09 14.94
CA HIS A 243 3.65 10.58 15.52
C HIS A 243 3.04 9.55 16.49
N SER A 244 2.48 10.02 17.63
CA SER A 244 1.91 9.17 18.68
C SER A 244 0.83 8.21 18.18
N ALA A 245 0.04 8.60 17.18
CA ALA A 245 -0.95 7.74 16.54
C ALA A 245 -0.33 6.62 15.68
N SER A 246 0.93 6.74 15.25
CA SER A 246 1.63 5.74 14.43
C SER A 246 2.48 4.80 15.26
N THR A 247 2.92 5.23 16.45
CA THR A 247 3.76 4.42 17.31
C THR A 247 2.93 3.33 17.98
N SER A 248 3.42 2.09 17.95
CA SER A 248 2.82 1.00 18.72
C SER A 248 2.93 1.34 20.22
N CYS A 249 1.83 1.23 20.94
CA CYS A 249 1.84 1.28 22.41
C CYS A 249 2.87 0.27 22.94
N PRO A 250 3.72 0.61 23.93
CA PRO A 250 4.57 -0.39 24.56
C PRO A 250 3.67 -1.48 25.16
N HIS A 251 4.08 -2.73 24.98
CA HIS A 251 3.40 -3.92 25.43
C HIS A 251 2.92 -3.80 26.87
N THR A 252 1.63 -3.56 27.10
CA THR A 252 0.97 -3.83 28.37
C THR A 252 0.05 -5.04 28.20
N HIS A 253 0.51 -6.16 28.74
CA HIS A 253 -0.25 -7.34 29.14
C HIS A 253 -1.25 -7.98 28.12
N PHE A 254 -0.71 -8.80 27.20
CA PHE A 254 -1.44 -9.94 26.66
C PHE A 254 -1.10 -11.20 27.46
N SER A 255 -1.64 -11.35 28.66
CA SER A 255 -1.52 -12.60 29.43
C SER A 255 -2.78 -12.94 30.25
N THR A 256 -3.99 -12.66 29.76
CA THR A 256 -5.18 -13.08 30.55
C THR A 256 -6.36 -13.59 29.72
N LEU A 257 -6.30 -13.68 28.39
CA LEU A 257 -7.45 -14.17 27.60
C LEU A 257 -7.22 -15.46 26.79
N CYS A 258 -6.04 -16.08 26.87
CA CYS A 258 -5.80 -17.39 26.25
C CYS A 258 -6.15 -18.61 27.15
N ASN A 259 -6.51 -18.41 28.41
CA ASN A 259 -6.80 -19.51 29.35
C ASN A 259 -8.29 -19.86 29.54
N LEU A 260 -9.19 -19.26 28.75
CA LEU A 260 -10.65 -19.58 28.86
C LEU A 260 -11.20 -20.44 27.72
N ALA A 261 -10.38 -20.73 26.69
CA ALA A 261 -10.81 -21.59 25.58
C ALA A 261 -10.36 -23.05 25.69
N SER A 262 -9.56 -23.42 26.71
CA SER A 262 -9.00 -24.77 26.85
C SER A 262 -9.81 -25.68 27.79
N ASN A 263 -10.90 -25.22 28.41
CA ASN A 263 -11.63 -25.97 29.43
C ASN A 263 -13.04 -26.43 29.02
N LEU A 264 -13.37 -26.51 27.76
CA LEU A 264 -14.69 -26.98 27.30
C LEU A 264 -14.66 -28.19 26.35
N ILE A 265 -13.57 -28.97 26.35
CA ILE A 265 -13.59 -30.28 25.67
C ILE A 265 -12.91 -31.29 26.60
N THR A 266 -13.65 -31.81 27.61
CA THR A 266 -13.48 -33.20 28.12
C THR A 266 -14.72 -33.58 28.89
N HIS A 267 -15.30 -34.67 28.42
CA HIS A 267 -16.13 -35.70 29.09
C HIS A 267 -17.64 -35.73 28.76
N PRO A 268 -18.13 -36.98 28.78
CA PRO A 268 -17.78 -38.16 27.97
C PRO A 268 -18.85 -38.46 26.91
#